data_84cb6d68795d7f506217f5c396c2e7ce
#
_entry.id   84cb6d68795d7f506217f5c396c2e7ce
#
_cell.length_a   1.000
_cell.length_b   1.000
_cell.length_c   1.000
_cell.angle_alpha   90.00
_cell.angle_beta   90.00
_cell.angle_gamma   90.00
#
_symmetry.space_group_name_H-M   'P 1'
#
loop_
_entity.id
_entity.type
_entity.pdbx_description
1 polymer ?
#
loop_
_entity_poly.entity_id
_entity_poly.type
_entity_poly.pdbx_seq_one_letter_code
_entity_poly.pdbx_strand_id
1 'polypeptide(L)'
;MAKQMKYGRYLHGGDYNPEQWLDRPDILQKDIEYFKKAHINTVSVGIFSWAVLEPEEGKYNFDWLEEIINNLYKEGIYTILATPSGARPKWMADKYEEVLRMDPDRTRRFFGGRHNHCFTSPVYREKVHAIDKKLAERFGKHPAVMLWHISNEFGGECHCPLCQAKFREWLKEKYGTIENLNKSWCTTFWSHIYSSFDQVESPSAKGENELHALKLDWKRFVTDQTIDFIKNEVDAIREGGSELPVTANLMYDYDGLDYKKFKDVLDIVSWDNYPSWHKKEEYITAVDVAMQHDLMRSIKKSPFLLMESCPSATNWKPINKLKKPGMLLAGSLQAVAHGSDSVLYFQLRQSQGASEKFHGAVIDHYGGDDTRVFKEVTEVGEALEQIQETVGTSMRSQAAVLYDRENDWAIADVQGPRNVDMHYCENVQKNYRALREQGLNVDVIAMEHDLADYKVLATPMAVSYTHLRAHE
;
A
#
# COMPACT_ATOMS: atom_id res chain seq x y z
N MET A 1 8.75 -15.15 -13.57
CA MET A 1 9.74 -15.00 -12.46
C MET A 1 9.69 -13.54 -12.04
N ALA A 2 9.51 -13.24 -10.75
CA ALA A 2 9.60 -11.87 -10.25
C ALA A 2 10.96 -11.26 -10.62
N LYS A 3 10.97 -10.01 -11.07
CA LYS A 3 12.21 -9.30 -11.40
C LYS A 3 12.93 -9.02 -10.08
N GLN A 4 14.13 -9.56 -9.89
CA GLN A 4 14.93 -9.25 -8.71
C GLN A 4 15.52 -7.84 -8.80
N MET A 5 15.58 -7.14 -7.66
CA MET A 5 16.31 -5.89 -7.57
C MET A 5 17.79 -6.13 -7.86
N LYS A 6 18.40 -5.27 -8.69
CA LYS A 6 19.82 -5.36 -9.04
C LYS A 6 20.76 -4.83 -7.96
N TYR A 7 20.21 -4.24 -6.88
CA TYR A 7 20.96 -3.58 -5.83
C TYR A 7 21.17 -4.55 -4.67
N GLY A 8 22.33 -5.18 -4.62
CA GLY A 8 22.66 -6.26 -3.68
C GLY A 8 23.03 -5.78 -2.26
N ARG A 9 22.26 -4.84 -1.71
CA ARG A 9 22.39 -4.38 -0.30
C ARG A 9 21.02 -3.96 0.22
N TYR A 10 20.88 -3.83 1.54
CA TYR A 10 19.67 -3.25 2.16
C TYR A 10 19.42 -1.83 1.68
N LEU A 11 18.18 -1.53 1.36
CA LEU A 11 17.75 -0.17 1.05
C LEU A 11 17.48 0.57 2.35
N HIS A 12 18.18 1.68 2.56
CA HIS A 12 18.02 2.55 3.71
C HIS A 12 17.76 3.97 3.24
N GLY A 13 16.65 4.56 3.65
CA GLY A 13 16.25 5.88 3.18
C GLY A 13 14.80 6.20 3.41
N GLY A 14 14.10 6.65 2.37
CA GLY A 14 12.67 6.95 2.50
C GLY A 14 12.17 8.01 1.52
N ASP A 15 10.98 8.54 1.83
CA ASP A 15 10.31 9.53 1.01
C ASP A 15 11.00 10.87 1.10
N TYR A 16 11.32 11.41 -0.06
CA TYR A 16 11.92 12.71 -0.23
C TYR A 16 11.07 13.56 -1.17
N ASN A 17 10.62 14.73 -0.69
CA ASN A 17 9.73 15.64 -1.41
C ASN A 17 10.48 16.93 -1.76
N PRO A 18 11.50 16.89 -2.64
CA PRO A 18 12.36 18.04 -2.96
C PRO A 18 11.61 19.16 -3.68
N GLU A 19 10.45 18.88 -4.28
CA GLU A 19 9.59 19.87 -4.94
C GLU A 19 9.15 21.00 -4.01
N GLN A 20 9.16 20.78 -2.69
CA GLN A 20 8.88 21.81 -1.69
C GLN A 20 10.04 22.81 -1.52
N TRP A 21 11.23 22.51 -2.06
CA TRP A 21 12.49 23.21 -1.78
C TRP A 21 13.23 23.67 -3.05
N LEU A 22 12.56 23.66 -4.23
CA LEU A 22 13.20 23.99 -5.50
C LEU A 22 13.74 25.43 -5.57
N ASP A 23 13.19 26.34 -4.77
CA ASP A 23 13.68 27.71 -4.59
C ASP A 23 14.81 27.83 -3.54
N ARG A 24 15.21 26.72 -2.90
CA ARG A 24 16.19 26.66 -1.84
C ARG A 24 17.29 25.61 -2.13
N PRO A 25 18.15 25.87 -3.15
CA PRO A 25 19.21 24.92 -3.51
C PRO A 25 20.22 24.65 -2.37
N ASP A 26 20.37 25.61 -1.44
CA ASP A 26 21.15 25.43 -0.24
C ASP A 26 20.63 24.32 0.66
N ILE A 27 19.32 24.15 0.79
CA ILE A 27 18.68 23.09 1.54
C ILE A 27 18.86 21.75 0.82
N LEU A 28 18.61 21.70 -0.49
CA LEU A 28 18.77 20.48 -1.28
C LEU A 28 20.22 19.94 -1.22
N GLN A 29 21.20 20.84 -1.28
CA GLN A 29 22.62 20.46 -1.11
C GLN A 29 22.90 19.94 0.30
N LYS A 30 22.34 20.59 1.33
CA LYS A 30 22.52 20.19 2.72
C LYS A 30 21.86 18.84 3.03
N ASP A 31 20.73 18.54 2.38
CA ASP A 31 20.06 17.25 2.51
C ASP A 31 20.95 16.09 2.06
N ILE A 32 21.64 16.26 0.94
CA ILE A 32 22.60 15.24 0.44
C ILE A 32 23.71 14.99 1.47
N GLU A 33 24.26 16.05 2.09
CA GLU A 33 25.25 15.90 3.15
C GLU A 33 24.72 15.11 4.34
N TYR A 34 23.48 15.38 4.77
CA TYR A 34 22.84 14.67 5.85
C TYR A 34 22.51 13.23 5.49
N PHE A 35 22.04 12.96 4.27
CA PHE A 35 21.77 11.62 3.79
C PHE A 35 23.03 10.74 3.85
N LYS A 36 24.16 11.28 3.40
CA LYS A 36 25.45 10.55 3.51
C LYS A 36 25.83 10.25 4.95
N LYS A 37 25.68 11.22 5.87
CA LYS A 37 25.96 11.01 7.30
C LYS A 37 25.05 9.98 7.95
N ALA A 38 23.79 9.89 7.51
CA ALA A 38 22.81 8.94 8.03
C ALA A 38 22.83 7.59 7.30
N HIS A 39 23.84 7.31 6.45
CA HIS A 39 23.94 6.09 5.62
C HIS A 39 22.74 5.86 4.73
N ILE A 40 22.05 6.93 4.28
CA ILE A 40 20.95 6.85 3.31
C ILE A 40 21.54 6.50 1.95
N ASN A 41 21.04 5.45 1.33
CA ASN A 41 21.45 4.98 0.02
C ASN A 41 20.33 4.96 -1.03
N THR A 42 19.11 5.26 -0.60
CA THR A 42 17.91 5.17 -1.44
C THR A 42 16.90 6.23 -1.05
N VAL A 43 16.31 6.89 -2.05
CA VAL A 43 15.19 7.83 -1.84
C VAL A 43 14.01 7.47 -2.73
N SER A 44 12.80 7.67 -2.23
CA SER A 44 11.57 7.62 -3.02
C SER A 44 11.15 9.05 -3.36
N VAL A 45 10.96 9.36 -4.65
CA VAL A 45 10.65 10.72 -5.12
C VAL A 45 9.49 10.73 -6.12
N GLY A 46 8.80 11.85 -6.22
CA GLY A 46 7.77 12.09 -7.22
C GLY A 46 6.37 11.66 -6.84
N ILE A 47 6.16 11.11 -5.63
CA ILE A 47 4.92 10.43 -5.20
C ILE A 47 3.67 11.30 -5.40
N PHE A 48 3.71 12.56 -4.99
CA PHE A 48 2.56 13.49 -5.10
C PHE A 48 2.87 14.72 -5.97
N SER A 49 3.90 14.64 -6.81
CA SER A 49 4.45 15.80 -7.54
C SER A 49 3.73 16.12 -8.85
N TRP A 50 2.58 15.51 -9.17
CA TRP A 50 1.94 15.66 -10.49
C TRP A 50 1.76 17.11 -10.92
N ALA A 51 1.28 17.98 -10.02
CA ALA A 51 1.07 19.39 -10.35
C ALA A 51 2.36 20.18 -10.68
N VAL A 52 3.53 19.69 -10.21
CA VAL A 52 4.84 20.26 -10.53
C VAL A 52 5.42 19.63 -11.80
N LEU A 53 5.16 18.32 -11.99
CA LEU A 53 5.56 17.57 -13.19
C LEU A 53 4.76 17.93 -14.43
N GLU A 54 3.48 18.30 -14.26
CA GLU A 54 2.55 18.71 -15.32
C GLU A 54 1.67 19.86 -14.83
N PRO A 55 2.21 21.09 -14.76
CA PRO A 55 1.50 22.27 -14.25
C PRO A 55 0.28 22.68 -15.10
N GLU A 56 0.31 22.37 -16.38
CA GLU A 56 -0.82 22.51 -17.31
C GLU A 56 -0.91 21.22 -18.14
N GLU A 57 -2.10 20.85 -18.55
CA GLU A 57 -2.35 19.65 -19.33
C GLU A 57 -1.45 19.54 -20.56
N GLY A 58 -0.68 18.45 -20.64
CA GLY A 58 0.27 18.16 -21.72
C GLY A 58 1.58 18.97 -21.66
N LYS A 59 1.79 19.83 -20.66
CA LYS A 59 3.03 20.57 -20.48
C LYS A 59 3.86 19.95 -19.35
N TYR A 60 4.76 19.07 -19.72
CA TYR A 60 5.61 18.35 -18.78
C TYR A 60 6.86 19.14 -18.40
N ASN A 61 7.23 19.08 -17.11
CA ASN A 61 8.41 19.72 -16.54
C ASN A 61 9.17 18.71 -15.67
N PHE A 62 10.09 17.97 -16.29
CA PHE A 62 10.85 16.91 -15.62
C PHE A 62 12.30 17.30 -15.30
N ASP A 63 12.77 18.46 -15.75
CA ASP A 63 14.19 18.84 -15.65
C ASP A 63 14.65 18.98 -14.19
N TRP A 64 13.82 19.55 -13.33
CA TRP A 64 14.10 19.64 -11.91
C TRP A 64 14.26 18.25 -11.24
N LEU A 65 13.40 17.29 -11.64
CA LEU A 65 13.43 15.93 -11.10
C LEU A 65 14.69 15.20 -11.55
N GLU A 66 15.08 15.35 -12.82
CA GLU A 66 16.33 14.79 -13.35
C GLU A 66 17.56 15.38 -12.66
N GLU A 67 17.58 16.68 -12.39
CA GLU A 67 18.66 17.33 -11.65
C GLU A 67 18.79 16.73 -10.24
N ILE A 68 17.69 16.58 -9.50
CA ILE A 68 17.65 15.97 -8.18
C ILE A 68 18.19 14.54 -8.23
N ILE A 69 17.66 13.69 -9.14
CA ILE A 69 18.08 12.31 -9.31
C ILE A 69 19.58 12.23 -9.64
N ASN A 70 20.08 13.07 -10.53
CA ASN A 70 21.49 13.11 -10.90
C ASN A 70 22.39 13.52 -9.73
N ASN A 71 21.98 14.51 -8.94
CA ASN A 71 22.77 14.99 -7.81
C ASN A 71 22.85 13.93 -6.70
N LEU A 72 21.74 13.24 -6.41
CA LEU A 72 21.72 12.11 -5.48
C LEU A 72 22.61 10.96 -5.98
N TYR A 73 22.51 10.61 -7.26
CA TYR A 73 23.27 9.50 -7.85
C TYR A 73 24.79 9.72 -7.84
N LYS A 74 25.26 10.96 -8.03
CA LYS A 74 26.68 11.32 -7.90
C LYS A 74 27.26 10.97 -6.53
N GLU A 75 26.42 10.95 -5.51
CA GLU A 75 26.78 10.64 -4.14
C GLU A 75 26.44 9.18 -3.73
N GLY A 76 26.09 8.35 -4.71
CA GLY A 76 25.80 6.93 -4.50
C GLY A 76 24.40 6.63 -3.94
N ILE A 77 23.49 7.61 -3.98
CA ILE A 77 22.10 7.47 -3.53
C ILE A 77 21.21 7.16 -4.73
N TYR A 78 20.52 6.04 -4.68
CA TYR A 78 19.65 5.55 -5.74
C TYR A 78 18.20 6.02 -5.55
N THR A 79 17.41 5.91 -6.61
CA THR A 79 16.05 6.42 -6.65
C THR A 79 15.04 5.31 -6.87
N ILE A 80 14.02 5.27 -6.03
CA ILE A 80 12.72 4.67 -6.30
C ILE A 80 11.87 5.79 -6.89
N LEU A 81 11.49 5.65 -8.16
CA LEU A 81 10.71 6.70 -8.83
C LEU A 81 9.22 6.37 -8.78
N ALA A 82 8.44 7.30 -8.23
CA ALA A 82 7.00 7.10 -8.13
C ALA A 82 6.25 7.59 -9.38
N THR A 83 5.13 6.92 -9.69
CA THR A 83 4.08 7.48 -10.53
C THR A 83 3.22 8.40 -9.66
N PRO A 84 2.85 9.62 -10.14
CA PRO A 84 2.26 10.63 -9.26
C PRO A 84 0.73 10.53 -9.11
N SER A 85 0.14 9.41 -9.47
CA SER A 85 -1.32 9.23 -9.58
C SER A 85 -2.07 9.32 -8.26
N GLY A 86 -1.40 9.21 -7.11
CA GLY A 86 -2.01 9.33 -5.79
C GLY A 86 -2.68 10.68 -5.51
N ALA A 87 -2.21 11.76 -6.16
CA ALA A 87 -2.79 13.10 -6.04
C ALA A 87 -2.76 13.82 -7.39
N ARG A 88 -3.95 14.13 -7.93
CA ARG A 88 -4.09 14.79 -9.23
C ARG A 88 -4.01 16.31 -9.15
N PRO A 89 -3.58 16.99 -10.23
CA PRO A 89 -3.55 18.43 -10.30
C PRO A 89 -4.96 19.05 -10.39
N LYS A 90 -5.07 20.31 -9.96
CA LYS A 90 -6.34 21.06 -9.94
C LYS A 90 -6.96 21.22 -11.33
N TRP A 91 -6.15 21.47 -12.36
CA TRP A 91 -6.63 21.67 -13.73
C TRP A 91 -7.44 20.47 -14.26
N MET A 92 -7.09 19.24 -13.82
CA MET A 92 -7.80 18.04 -14.22
C MET A 92 -9.21 17.99 -13.61
N ALA A 93 -9.33 18.34 -12.32
CA ALA A 93 -10.64 18.40 -11.67
C ALA A 93 -11.55 19.49 -12.23
N ASP A 94 -10.96 20.60 -12.70
CA ASP A 94 -11.73 21.71 -13.27
C ASP A 94 -12.25 21.40 -14.69
N LYS A 95 -11.46 20.68 -15.48
CA LYS A 95 -11.83 20.34 -16.85
C LYS A 95 -12.73 19.10 -16.95
N TYR A 96 -12.55 18.14 -16.06
CA TYR A 96 -13.11 16.79 -16.17
C TYR A 96 -13.78 16.35 -14.86
N GLU A 97 -15.05 16.74 -14.69
CA GLU A 97 -15.82 16.42 -13.48
C GLU A 97 -15.89 14.91 -13.20
N GLU A 98 -15.87 14.06 -14.22
CA GLU A 98 -15.94 12.60 -14.09
C GLU A 98 -14.77 11.98 -13.34
N VAL A 99 -13.62 12.70 -13.24
CA VAL A 99 -12.47 12.21 -12.47
C VAL A 99 -12.71 12.30 -10.97
N LEU A 100 -13.67 13.12 -10.54
CA LEU A 100 -14.00 13.30 -9.13
C LEU A 100 -14.81 12.10 -8.60
N ARG A 101 -14.39 11.57 -7.48
CA ARG A 101 -15.03 10.43 -6.82
C ARG A 101 -16.45 10.78 -6.34
N MET A 102 -17.33 9.78 -6.32
CA MET A 102 -18.64 9.87 -5.67
C MET A 102 -18.72 8.93 -4.48
N ASP A 103 -19.35 9.41 -3.42
CA ASP A 103 -19.60 8.63 -2.20
C ASP A 103 -20.77 7.64 -2.38
N PRO A 104 -20.96 6.68 -1.43
CA PRO A 104 -22.05 5.69 -1.51
C PRO A 104 -23.45 6.32 -1.60
N ASP A 105 -23.64 7.52 -1.08
CA ASP A 105 -24.89 8.29 -1.19
C ASP A 105 -25.08 9.03 -2.51
N ARG A 106 -24.17 8.79 -3.47
CA ARG A 106 -24.12 9.41 -4.80
C ARG A 106 -23.79 10.90 -4.80
N THR A 107 -23.23 11.42 -3.69
CA THR A 107 -22.70 12.78 -3.63
C THR A 107 -21.31 12.84 -4.24
N ARG A 108 -21.09 13.74 -5.19
CA ARG A 108 -19.77 13.95 -5.79
C ARG A 108 -18.86 14.75 -4.85
N ARG A 109 -17.63 14.29 -4.69
CA ARG A 109 -16.60 14.99 -3.92
C ARG A 109 -16.03 16.16 -4.70
N PHE A 110 -15.44 17.11 -3.96
CA PHE A 110 -14.71 18.24 -4.54
C PHE A 110 -13.23 17.92 -4.70
N PHE A 111 -12.48 18.82 -5.35
CA PHE A 111 -11.02 18.74 -5.41
C PHE A 111 -10.42 18.84 -4.01
N GLY A 112 -9.36 18.08 -3.76
CA GLY A 112 -8.57 18.08 -2.54
C GLY A 112 -8.35 16.66 -1.99
N GLY A 113 -7.41 16.55 -1.08
CA GLY A 113 -6.97 15.26 -0.55
C GLY A 113 -6.27 14.37 -1.59
N ARG A 114 -5.77 13.23 -1.14
CA ARG A 114 -5.22 12.17 -2.01
C ARG A 114 -6.26 11.09 -2.24
N HIS A 115 -6.09 10.26 -3.29
CA HIS A 115 -7.03 9.19 -3.69
C HIS A 115 -8.49 9.64 -3.81
N ASN A 116 -8.72 10.88 -4.16
CA ASN A 116 -10.04 11.46 -4.36
C ASN A 116 -10.41 11.53 -5.86
N HIS A 117 -10.23 10.41 -6.56
CA HIS A 117 -10.46 10.25 -7.99
C HIS A 117 -11.06 8.89 -8.31
N CYS A 118 -11.70 8.79 -9.48
CA CYS A 118 -12.36 7.57 -9.96
C CYS A 118 -11.41 6.73 -10.81
N PHE A 119 -11.04 5.52 -10.36
CA PHE A 119 -10.20 4.59 -11.12
C PHE A 119 -10.88 4.04 -12.39
N THR A 120 -12.20 4.23 -12.52
CA THR A 120 -12.97 3.82 -13.70
C THR A 120 -13.08 4.93 -14.75
N SER A 121 -12.79 6.20 -14.41
CA SER A 121 -12.84 7.31 -15.35
C SER A 121 -11.87 7.09 -16.52
N PRO A 122 -12.35 7.03 -17.77
CA PRO A 122 -11.48 6.92 -18.94
C PRO A 122 -10.50 8.06 -19.05
N VAL A 123 -10.93 9.29 -18.75
CA VAL A 123 -10.07 10.47 -18.77
C VAL A 123 -8.98 10.38 -17.74
N TYR A 124 -9.31 9.97 -16.50
CA TYR A 124 -8.28 9.82 -15.46
C TYR A 124 -7.23 8.79 -15.86
N ARG A 125 -7.66 7.64 -16.36
CA ARG A 125 -6.78 6.56 -16.83
C ARG A 125 -5.89 7.02 -18.00
N GLU A 126 -6.45 7.75 -18.97
CA GLU A 126 -5.70 8.32 -20.10
C GLU A 126 -4.59 9.27 -19.62
N LYS A 127 -4.92 10.19 -18.69
CA LYS A 127 -3.93 11.16 -18.19
C LYS A 127 -2.85 10.50 -17.34
N VAL A 128 -3.21 9.55 -16.50
CA VAL A 128 -2.25 8.74 -15.74
C VAL A 128 -1.33 7.98 -16.70
N HIS A 129 -1.88 7.27 -17.67
CA HIS A 129 -1.10 6.54 -18.66
C HIS A 129 -0.12 7.46 -19.42
N ALA A 130 -0.58 8.66 -19.79
CA ALA A 130 0.24 9.63 -20.53
C ALA A 130 1.44 10.10 -19.71
N ILE A 131 1.25 10.52 -18.46
CA ILE A 131 2.36 11.01 -17.62
C ILE A 131 3.32 9.89 -17.25
N ASP A 132 2.82 8.69 -16.89
CA ASP A 132 3.65 7.55 -16.50
C ASP A 132 4.52 7.06 -17.67
N LYS A 133 3.95 7.01 -18.88
CA LYS A 133 4.72 6.72 -20.10
C LYS A 133 5.80 7.77 -20.33
N LYS A 134 5.51 9.07 -20.16
CA LYS A 134 6.49 10.15 -20.31
C LYS A 134 7.60 10.07 -19.26
N LEU A 135 7.28 9.76 -18.02
CA LEU A 135 8.26 9.51 -16.98
C LEU A 135 9.14 8.30 -17.33
N ALA A 136 8.55 7.22 -17.82
CA ALA A 136 9.29 6.03 -18.22
C ALA A 136 10.17 6.25 -19.47
N GLU A 137 9.72 7.03 -20.45
CA GLU A 137 10.53 7.45 -21.60
C GLU A 137 11.78 8.23 -21.15
N ARG A 138 11.65 9.09 -20.10
CA ARG A 138 12.77 9.91 -19.60
C ARG A 138 13.68 9.15 -18.64
N PHE A 139 13.10 8.41 -17.69
CA PHE A 139 13.82 7.86 -16.54
C PHE A 139 13.91 6.33 -16.53
N GLY A 140 13.18 5.62 -17.37
CA GLY A 140 13.08 4.17 -17.32
C GLY A 140 14.40 3.41 -17.59
N LYS A 141 15.40 4.08 -18.14
CA LYS A 141 16.76 3.57 -18.37
C LYS A 141 17.82 4.37 -17.62
N HIS A 142 17.40 5.29 -16.74
CA HIS A 142 18.34 6.11 -15.98
C HIS A 142 19.09 5.25 -14.97
N PRO A 143 20.42 5.32 -14.87
CA PRO A 143 21.23 4.42 -14.03
C PRO A 143 20.95 4.55 -12.54
N ALA A 144 20.45 5.70 -12.10
CA ALA A 144 20.05 5.94 -10.70
C ALA A 144 18.71 5.32 -10.32
N VAL A 145 17.81 5.12 -11.29
CA VAL A 145 16.45 4.60 -11.02
C VAL A 145 16.49 3.08 -10.97
N MET A 146 16.06 2.52 -9.87
CA MET A 146 16.17 1.09 -9.59
C MET A 146 14.82 0.37 -9.53
N LEU A 147 13.75 1.09 -9.22
CA LEU A 147 12.41 0.56 -8.94
C LEU A 147 11.36 1.62 -9.24
N TRP A 148 10.19 1.21 -9.73
CA TRP A 148 9.00 2.05 -9.83
C TRP A 148 8.10 1.85 -8.62
N HIS A 149 7.71 2.94 -7.98
CA HIS A 149 6.66 2.98 -6.97
C HIS A 149 5.34 3.42 -7.63
N ILE A 150 4.42 2.50 -7.81
CA ILE A 150 3.14 2.77 -8.49
C ILE A 150 2.19 3.47 -7.53
N SER A 151 1.88 4.75 -7.82
CA SER A 151 1.01 5.57 -6.96
C SER A 151 1.48 5.65 -5.51
N ASN A 152 0.56 5.57 -4.56
CA ASN A 152 0.81 5.47 -3.11
C ASN A 152 -0.42 4.97 -2.40
N GLU A 153 -0.31 3.95 -1.54
CA GLU A 153 -1.36 3.48 -0.63
C GLU A 153 -2.77 3.43 -1.28
N PHE A 154 -2.93 2.64 -2.33
CA PHE A 154 -4.21 2.52 -3.02
C PHE A 154 -5.37 2.27 -2.07
N GLY A 155 -6.45 3.05 -2.23
CA GLY A 155 -7.62 2.92 -1.38
C GLY A 155 -8.83 3.74 -1.81
N GLY A 156 -9.91 3.54 -1.07
CA GLY A 156 -11.19 4.22 -1.26
C GLY A 156 -12.04 3.63 -2.39
N GLU A 157 -13.29 4.01 -2.42
CA GLU A 157 -14.33 3.53 -3.33
C GLU A 157 -14.93 4.69 -4.12
N CYS A 158 -15.49 4.41 -5.28
CA CYS A 158 -16.22 5.38 -6.09
C CYS A 158 -17.53 4.78 -6.58
N HIS A 159 -18.64 5.44 -6.29
CA HIS A 159 -19.99 4.98 -6.63
C HIS A 159 -20.62 5.78 -7.78
N CYS A 160 -19.81 6.37 -8.67
CA CYS A 160 -20.28 7.15 -9.82
C CYS A 160 -20.91 6.25 -10.89
N PRO A 161 -21.63 6.83 -11.87
CA PRO A 161 -22.26 6.07 -12.95
C PRO A 161 -21.31 5.15 -13.72
N LEU A 162 -20.04 5.54 -13.90
CA LEU A 162 -19.03 4.69 -14.57
C LEU A 162 -18.71 3.44 -13.74
N CYS A 163 -18.53 3.60 -12.42
CA CYS A 163 -18.30 2.46 -11.50
C CYS A 163 -19.54 1.57 -11.41
N GLN A 164 -20.77 2.13 -11.41
CA GLN A 164 -22.00 1.35 -11.45
C GLN A 164 -22.07 0.48 -12.72
N ALA A 165 -21.79 1.05 -13.89
CA ALA A 165 -21.77 0.32 -15.14
C ALA A 165 -20.73 -0.80 -15.13
N LYS A 166 -19.50 -0.49 -14.68
CA LYS A 166 -18.40 -1.47 -14.61
C LYS A 166 -18.68 -2.60 -13.61
N PHE A 167 -19.34 -2.29 -12.49
CA PHE A 167 -19.77 -3.31 -11.52
C PHE A 167 -20.80 -4.27 -12.12
N ARG A 168 -21.76 -3.78 -12.89
CA ARG A 168 -22.75 -4.61 -13.60
C ARG A 168 -22.09 -5.54 -14.62
N GLU A 169 -21.08 -5.05 -15.37
CA GLU A 169 -20.29 -5.89 -16.27
C GLU A 169 -19.56 -7.00 -15.49
N TRP A 170 -18.89 -6.65 -14.40
CA TRP A 170 -18.20 -7.59 -13.53
C TRP A 170 -19.13 -8.66 -12.95
N LEU A 171 -20.34 -8.27 -12.51
CA LEU A 171 -21.36 -9.21 -12.04
C LEU A 171 -21.84 -10.14 -13.16
N LYS A 172 -22.01 -9.61 -14.38
CA LYS A 172 -22.41 -10.39 -15.54
C LYS A 172 -21.35 -11.42 -15.92
N GLU A 173 -20.08 -11.06 -15.86
CA GLU A 173 -18.97 -12.00 -16.07
C GLU A 173 -18.95 -13.09 -14.99
N LYS A 174 -19.16 -12.73 -13.72
CA LYS A 174 -19.13 -13.64 -12.60
C LYS A 174 -20.29 -14.63 -12.57
N TYR A 175 -21.51 -14.18 -12.82
CA TYR A 175 -22.74 -14.97 -12.64
C TYR A 175 -23.33 -15.49 -13.94
N GLY A 176 -22.98 -14.93 -15.07
CA GLY A 176 -23.51 -15.27 -16.40
C GLY A 176 -24.95 -14.82 -16.62
N THR A 177 -25.89 -15.16 -15.74
CA THR A 177 -27.30 -14.80 -15.82
C THR A 177 -27.79 -14.12 -14.54
N ILE A 178 -28.88 -13.33 -14.67
CA ILE A 178 -29.49 -12.64 -13.53
C ILE A 178 -30.13 -13.62 -12.54
N GLU A 179 -30.62 -14.75 -13.03
CA GLU A 179 -31.20 -15.83 -12.22
C GLU A 179 -30.13 -16.45 -11.31
N ASN A 180 -28.92 -16.67 -11.84
CA ASN A 180 -27.79 -17.17 -11.06
C ASN A 180 -27.36 -16.17 -9.96
N LEU A 181 -27.33 -14.89 -10.29
CA LEU A 181 -27.05 -13.83 -9.30
C LEU A 181 -28.12 -13.86 -8.21
N ASN A 182 -29.41 -13.81 -8.58
CA ASN A 182 -30.52 -13.83 -7.64
C ASN A 182 -30.48 -15.04 -6.72
N LYS A 183 -30.17 -16.21 -7.26
CA LYS A 183 -30.01 -17.45 -6.48
C LYS A 183 -28.84 -17.35 -5.50
N SER A 184 -27.69 -16.89 -5.98
CA SER A 184 -26.46 -16.78 -5.15
C SER A 184 -26.57 -15.73 -4.06
N TRP A 185 -27.28 -14.63 -4.33
CA TRP A 185 -27.50 -13.56 -3.36
C TRP A 185 -28.71 -13.78 -2.46
N CYS A 186 -29.52 -14.82 -2.70
CA CYS A 186 -30.77 -15.09 -1.99
C CYS A 186 -31.77 -13.93 -2.02
N THR A 187 -31.92 -13.27 -3.17
CA THR A 187 -32.66 -12.01 -3.33
C THR A 187 -34.17 -12.11 -3.15
N THR A 188 -34.71 -13.32 -3.02
CA THR A 188 -36.16 -13.56 -2.76
C THR A 188 -36.65 -12.93 -1.46
N PHE A 189 -35.76 -12.81 -0.46
CA PHE A 189 -36.11 -12.23 0.82
C PHE A 189 -36.29 -10.71 0.68
N TRP A 190 -37.33 -10.14 1.26
CA TRP A 190 -37.73 -8.74 1.18
C TRP A 190 -37.92 -8.20 -0.26
N SER A 191 -38.25 -9.08 -1.22
CA SER A 191 -38.51 -8.69 -2.62
C SER A 191 -37.33 -8.02 -3.34
N HIS A 192 -36.10 -8.46 -3.05
CA HIS A 192 -34.87 -7.92 -3.67
C HIS A 192 -34.56 -8.54 -5.05
N ILE A 193 -35.49 -9.30 -5.66
CA ILE A 193 -35.26 -9.96 -6.96
C ILE A 193 -35.02 -8.93 -8.06
N TYR A 194 -33.90 -9.07 -8.75
CA TYR A 194 -33.57 -8.29 -9.94
C TYR A 194 -34.05 -9.00 -11.19
N SER A 195 -34.64 -8.27 -12.16
CA SER A 195 -35.02 -8.82 -13.46
C SER A 195 -33.96 -8.63 -14.54
N SER A 196 -32.97 -7.76 -14.28
CA SER A 196 -31.79 -7.56 -15.14
C SER A 196 -30.62 -7.03 -14.34
N PHE A 197 -29.39 -7.18 -14.87
CA PHE A 197 -28.19 -6.60 -14.25
C PHE A 197 -28.26 -5.06 -14.18
N ASP A 198 -28.97 -4.40 -15.07
CA ASP A 198 -29.11 -2.94 -15.09
C ASP A 198 -29.79 -2.36 -13.85
N GLN A 199 -30.55 -3.19 -13.13
CA GLN A 199 -31.21 -2.80 -11.89
C GLN A 199 -30.29 -2.86 -10.67
N VAL A 200 -29.13 -3.53 -10.80
CA VAL A 200 -28.20 -3.66 -9.67
C VAL A 200 -27.41 -2.37 -9.48
N GLU A 201 -27.38 -1.90 -8.24
CA GLU A 201 -26.59 -0.75 -7.81
C GLU A 201 -25.58 -1.16 -6.75
N SER A 202 -24.52 -0.38 -6.57
CA SER A 202 -23.58 -0.56 -5.48
C SER A 202 -24.23 -0.31 -4.12
N PRO A 203 -23.78 -0.93 -3.04
CA PRO A 203 -24.40 -0.79 -1.71
C PRO A 203 -24.38 0.67 -1.24
N SER A 204 -25.47 1.06 -0.52
CA SER A 204 -25.64 2.40 0.01
C SER A 204 -26.56 2.40 1.22
N ALA A 205 -26.20 3.12 2.27
CA ALA A 205 -27.08 3.32 3.43
C ALA A 205 -28.39 4.05 3.09
N LYS A 206 -28.48 4.70 1.94
CA LYS A 206 -29.70 5.34 1.42
C LYS A 206 -30.45 4.47 0.41
N GLY A 207 -29.98 3.27 0.14
CA GLY A 207 -30.56 2.33 -0.81
C GLY A 207 -30.41 0.89 -0.33
N GLU A 208 -29.92 0.00 -1.18
CA GLU A 208 -29.68 -1.40 -0.80
C GLU A 208 -28.45 -1.54 0.10
N ASN A 209 -28.62 -2.06 1.28
CA ASN A 209 -27.56 -2.29 2.26
C ASN A 209 -27.77 -3.58 3.09
N GLU A 210 -28.80 -4.36 2.78
CA GLU A 210 -29.15 -5.57 3.53
C GLU A 210 -28.71 -6.86 2.85
N LEU A 211 -28.35 -6.81 1.56
CA LEU A 211 -27.83 -7.95 0.82
C LEU A 211 -26.34 -8.15 1.11
N HIS A 212 -26.00 -9.08 2.01
CA HIS A 212 -24.59 -9.39 2.36
C HIS A 212 -23.74 -9.73 1.14
N ALA A 213 -24.27 -10.53 0.21
CA ALA A 213 -23.56 -10.91 -0.99
C ALA A 213 -23.25 -9.72 -1.92
N LEU A 214 -24.16 -8.74 -2.02
CA LEU A 214 -23.90 -7.49 -2.74
C LEU A 214 -22.72 -6.73 -2.13
N LYS A 215 -22.66 -6.59 -0.80
CA LYS A 215 -21.57 -5.88 -0.12
C LYS A 215 -20.22 -6.59 -0.31
N LEU A 216 -20.20 -7.91 -0.23
CA LEU A 216 -19.00 -8.70 -0.49
C LEU A 216 -18.55 -8.58 -1.96
N ASP A 217 -19.47 -8.68 -2.91
CA ASP A 217 -19.14 -8.55 -4.33
C ASP A 217 -18.70 -7.14 -4.71
N TRP A 218 -19.24 -6.12 -4.05
CA TRP A 218 -18.75 -4.76 -4.21
C TRP A 218 -17.28 -4.61 -3.76
N LYS A 219 -16.90 -5.14 -2.61
CA LYS A 219 -15.51 -5.12 -2.12
C LYS A 219 -14.57 -5.92 -3.04
N ARG A 220 -15.02 -7.06 -3.56
CA ARG A 220 -14.28 -7.84 -4.58
C ARG A 220 -14.06 -7.03 -5.85
N PHE A 221 -15.14 -6.42 -6.36
CA PHE A 221 -15.08 -5.54 -7.53
C PHE A 221 -14.13 -4.36 -7.31
N VAL A 222 -14.19 -3.68 -6.17
CA VAL A 222 -13.28 -2.56 -5.85
C VAL A 222 -11.82 -3.02 -5.86
N THR A 223 -11.53 -4.21 -5.34
CA THR A 223 -10.18 -4.80 -5.40
C THR A 223 -9.76 -5.06 -6.85
N ASP A 224 -10.60 -5.74 -7.64
CA ASP A 224 -10.30 -6.08 -9.03
C ASP A 224 -10.16 -4.83 -9.90
N GLN A 225 -10.99 -3.80 -9.66
CA GLN A 225 -10.92 -2.50 -10.34
C GLN A 225 -9.64 -1.73 -10.00
N THR A 226 -9.18 -1.82 -8.76
CA THR A 226 -7.91 -1.20 -8.35
C THR A 226 -6.73 -1.91 -9.03
N ILE A 227 -6.74 -3.24 -9.09
CA ILE A 227 -5.72 -4.02 -9.81
C ILE A 227 -5.69 -3.68 -11.30
N ASP A 228 -6.85 -3.54 -11.92
CA ASP A 228 -6.97 -3.14 -13.34
C ASP A 228 -6.41 -1.72 -13.57
N PHE A 229 -6.59 -0.82 -12.60
CA PHE A 229 -5.99 0.51 -12.65
C PHE A 229 -4.46 0.46 -12.47
N ILE A 230 -3.94 -0.35 -11.55
CA ILE A 230 -2.48 -0.58 -11.40
C ILE A 230 -1.88 -1.10 -12.72
N LYS A 231 -2.56 -2.02 -13.40
CA LYS A 231 -2.12 -2.51 -14.73
C LYS A 231 -2.00 -1.39 -15.74
N ASN A 232 -2.94 -0.44 -15.77
CA ASN A 232 -2.87 0.72 -16.66
C ASN A 232 -1.59 1.56 -16.43
N GLU A 233 -1.15 1.74 -15.18
CA GLU A 233 0.10 2.43 -14.86
C GLU A 233 1.33 1.59 -15.26
N VAL A 234 1.32 0.30 -14.93
CA VAL A 234 2.40 -0.62 -15.30
C VAL A 234 2.57 -0.72 -16.82
N ASP A 235 1.46 -0.82 -17.56
CA ASP A 235 1.47 -0.86 -19.03
C ASP A 235 2.09 0.41 -19.62
N ALA A 236 1.74 1.58 -19.08
CA ALA A 236 2.32 2.87 -19.48
C ALA A 236 3.84 2.90 -19.27
N ILE A 237 4.32 2.40 -18.14
CA ILE A 237 5.75 2.29 -17.83
C ILE A 237 6.45 1.37 -18.82
N ARG A 238 5.85 0.21 -19.15
CA ARG A 238 6.40 -0.75 -20.11
C ARG A 238 6.40 -0.17 -21.53
N GLU A 239 5.35 0.51 -21.94
CA GLU A 239 5.28 1.24 -23.22
C GLU A 239 6.33 2.35 -23.31
N GLY A 240 6.66 3.03 -22.21
CA GLY A 240 7.75 4.00 -22.09
C GLY A 240 9.14 3.37 -22.16
N GLY A 241 9.25 2.04 -22.28
CA GLY A 241 10.48 1.29 -22.48
C GLY A 241 11.25 0.93 -21.20
N SER A 242 10.61 1.01 -20.04
CA SER A 242 11.23 0.60 -18.78
C SER A 242 10.92 -0.86 -18.45
N GLU A 243 11.97 -1.60 -18.13
CA GLU A 243 11.92 -2.99 -17.69
C GLU A 243 12.21 -3.12 -16.17
N LEU A 244 12.33 -2.01 -15.46
CA LEU A 244 12.57 -2.02 -14.02
C LEU A 244 11.39 -2.66 -13.27
N PRO A 245 11.65 -3.29 -12.11
CA PRO A 245 10.57 -3.85 -11.31
C PRO A 245 9.61 -2.77 -10.81
N VAL A 246 8.38 -3.20 -10.47
CA VAL A 246 7.31 -2.33 -9.95
C VAL A 246 6.87 -2.79 -8.59
N THR A 247 6.54 -1.85 -7.71
CA THR A 247 5.92 -2.06 -6.40
C THR A 247 4.84 -1.03 -6.14
N ALA A 248 3.97 -1.29 -5.18
CA ALA A 248 3.08 -0.31 -4.57
C ALA A 248 3.02 -0.60 -3.07
N ASN A 249 3.04 0.44 -2.25
CA ASN A 249 3.00 0.28 -0.80
C ASN A 249 1.59 -0.10 -0.33
N LEU A 250 1.51 -1.16 0.46
CA LEU A 250 0.28 -1.72 0.99
C LEU A 250 0.06 -1.25 2.43
N MET A 251 -1.21 -1.12 2.84
CA MET A 251 -1.60 -0.73 4.20
C MET A 251 -2.24 -1.92 4.92
N TYR A 252 -1.66 -2.39 6.02
CA TYR A 252 -2.20 -3.54 6.74
C TYR A 252 -3.61 -3.30 7.30
N ASP A 253 -3.81 -2.17 7.94
CA ASP A 253 -5.05 -1.79 8.64
C ASP A 253 -6.13 -1.21 7.71
N TYR A 254 -5.90 -1.11 6.41
CA TYR A 254 -6.91 -0.77 5.43
C TYR A 254 -7.72 -2.01 5.01
N ASP A 255 -9.01 -2.02 5.33
CA ASP A 255 -9.91 -3.15 5.09
C ASP A 255 -10.66 -3.10 3.75
N GLY A 256 -10.44 -2.07 2.94
CA GLY A 256 -11.15 -1.85 1.68
C GLY A 256 -10.70 -2.73 0.53
N LEU A 257 -9.51 -3.35 0.61
CA LEU A 257 -8.89 -4.10 -0.48
C LEU A 257 -8.35 -5.47 0.00
N ASP A 258 -8.40 -6.46 -0.88
CA ASP A 258 -7.70 -7.73 -0.69
C ASP A 258 -6.31 -7.67 -1.35
N TYR A 259 -5.31 -7.29 -0.57
CA TYR A 259 -3.93 -7.12 -1.04
C TYR A 259 -3.25 -8.39 -1.53
N LYS A 260 -3.74 -9.58 -1.18
CA LYS A 260 -3.19 -10.84 -1.70
C LYS A 260 -3.31 -10.95 -3.23
N LYS A 261 -4.36 -10.34 -3.79
CA LYS A 261 -4.57 -10.30 -5.24
C LYS A 261 -3.58 -9.39 -5.98
N PHE A 262 -2.88 -8.49 -5.28
CA PHE A 262 -1.88 -7.61 -5.89
C PHE A 262 -0.59 -8.34 -6.32
N LYS A 263 -0.35 -9.55 -5.81
CA LYS A 263 0.82 -10.38 -6.17
C LYS A 263 1.01 -10.58 -7.67
N ASP A 264 -0.08 -10.52 -8.46
CA ASP A 264 -0.04 -10.81 -9.89
C ASP A 264 0.33 -9.58 -10.73
N VAL A 265 0.27 -8.38 -10.15
CA VAL A 265 0.54 -7.11 -10.84
C VAL A 265 1.77 -6.38 -10.31
N LEU A 266 2.24 -6.70 -9.12
CA LEU A 266 3.46 -6.15 -8.54
C LEU A 266 4.61 -7.15 -8.64
N ASP A 267 5.79 -6.68 -9.02
CA ASP A 267 7.01 -7.52 -9.01
C ASP A 267 7.49 -7.77 -7.58
N ILE A 268 7.42 -6.74 -6.72
CA ILE A 268 7.87 -6.76 -5.32
C ILE A 268 6.71 -6.30 -4.44
N VAL A 269 6.51 -6.97 -3.31
CA VAL A 269 5.59 -6.49 -2.26
C VAL A 269 6.29 -5.43 -1.43
N SER A 270 5.63 -4.31 -1.20
CA SER A 270 6.05 -3.31 -0.23
C SER A 270 4.89 -2.86 0.66
N TRP A 271 5.17 -2.33 1.84
CA TRP A 271 4.12 -1.91 2.75
C TRP A 271 4.59 -0.86 3.76
N ASP A 272 3.61 -0.25 4.44
CA ASP A 272 3.81 0.85 5.37
C ASP A 272 3.45 0.43 6.79
N ASN A 273 4.34 0.71 7.73
CA ASN A 273 4.20 0.29 9.11
C ASN A 273 4.27 1.46 10.10
N TYR A 274 3.13 1.75 10.71
CA TYR A 274 2.98 2.81 11.70
C TYR A 274 2.36 2.31 13.02
N PRO A 275 3.07 1.51 13.82
CA PRO A 275 2.53 0.92 15.04
C PRO A 275 2.19 1.97 16.12
N SER A 276 1.19 1.67 16.93
CA SER A 276 0.76 2.54 18.06
C SER A 276 1.25 1.96 19.39
N TRP A 277 2.41 2.36 19.82
CA TRP A 277 3.12 1.83 20.99
C TRP A 277 2.45 2.12 22.36
N HIS A 278 1.41 2.92 22.40
CA HIS A 278 0.74 3.33 23.64
C HIS A 278 -0.62 2.68 23.90
N LYS A 279 -1.12 1.89 22.94
CA LYS A 279 -2.45 1.25 23.02
C LYS A 279 -2.43 -0.13 23.66
N LYS A 280 -1.29 -0.82 23.57
CA LYS A 280 -1.07 -2.18 24.09
C LYS A 280 0.28 -2.24 24.79
N GLU A 281 0.56 -3.32 25.47
CA GLU A 281 1.92 -3.64 25.91
C GLU A 281 2.88 -3.69 24.71
N GLU A 282 4.08 -3.17 24.88
CA GLU A 282 5.07 -3.07 23.78
C GLU A 282 5.37 -4.43 23.13
N TYR A 283 5.45 -5.47 23.96
CA TYR A 283 5.62 -6.85 23.47
C TYR A 283 4.48 -7.28 22.53
N ILE A 284 3.21 -7.02 22.90
CA ILE A 284 2.05 -7.36 22.08
C ILE A 284 2.09 -6.59 20.76
N THR A 285 2.43 -5.28 20.82
CA THR A 285 2.59 -4.45 19.62
C THR A 285 3.69 -5.01 18.72
N ALA A 286 4.83 -5.44 19.28
CA ALA A 286 5.92 -6.01 18.50
C ALA A 286 5.52 -7.34 17.83
N VAL A 287 4.74 -8.19 18.51
CA VAL A 287 4.24 -9.45 17.91
C VAL A 287 3.19 -9.18 16.82
N ASP A 288 2.31 -8.18 17.01
CA ASP A 288 1.36 -7.76 15.97
C ASP A 288 2.08 -7.27 14.71
N VAL A 289 3.14 -6.46 14.89
CA VAL A 289 4.00 -5.99 13.80
C VAL A 289 4.73 -7.16 13.11
N ALA A 290 5.24 -8.11 13.88
CA ALA A 290 5.85 -9.33 13.33
C ALA A 290 4.88 -10.10 12.41
N MET A 291 3.61 -10.25 12.84
CA MET A 291 2.58 -10.88 12.01
C MET A 291 2.34 -10.13 10.71
N GLN A 292 2.34 -8.80 10.76
CA GLN A 292 2.15 -7.96 9.58
C GLN A 292 3.31 -8.12 8.58
N HIS A 293 4.55 -8.15 9.05
CA HIS A 293 5.72 -8.44 8.23
C HIS A 293 5.63 -9.84 7.60
N ASP A 294 5.27 -10.85 8.38
CA ASP A 294 5.12 -12.22 7.88
C ASP A 294 3.98 -12.35 6.86
N LEU A 295 2.88 -11.57 7.01
CA LEU A 295 1.82 -11.48 6.00
C LEU A 295 2.38 -10.95 4.67
N MET A 296 3.13 -9.85 4.69
CA MET A 296 3.69 -9.25 3.47
C MET A 296 4.68 -10.20 2.78
N ARG A 297 5.55 -10.84 3.56
CA ARG A 297 6.44 -11.88 3.04
C ARG A 297 5.67 -13.04 2.43
N SER A 298 4.58 -13.47 3.05
CA SER A 298 3.79 -14.63 2.62
C SER A 298 3.03 -14.41 1.30
N ILE A 299 2.69 -13.16 0.95
CA ILE A 299 1.98 -12.84 -0.31
C ILE A 299 2.69 -13.42 -1.54
N LYS A 300 4.02 -13.30 -1.60
CA LYS A 300 4.84 -13.81 -2.71
C LYS A 300 5.84 -14.89 -2.30
N LYS A 301 5.87 -15.31 -1.02
CA LYS A 301 6.90 -16.18 -0.45
C LYS A 301 8.33 -15.72 -0.79
N SER A 302 8.55 -14.42 -0.72
CA SER A 302 9.82 -13.75 -1.09
C SER A 302 10.07 -12.55 -0.20
N PRO A 303 11.29 -12.01 -0.14
CA PRO A 303 11.55 -10.74 0.54
C PRO A 303 10.60 -9.64 0.09
N PHE A 304 10.28 -8.74 1.00
CA PHE A 304 9.45 -7.56 0.78
C PHE A 304 10.22 -6.28 1.09
N LEU A 305 9.61 -5.11 0.83
CA LEU A 305 10.16 -3.82 1.25
C LEU A 305 9.28 -3.21 2.34
N LEU A 306 9.90 -2.77 3.44
CA LEU A 306 9.31 -1.81 4.35
C LEU A 306 9.46 -0.44 3.69
N MET A 307 8.38 0.02 3.01
CA MET A 307 8.41 1.19 2.16
C MET A 307 8.27 2.48 2.95
N GLU A 308 7.43 2.45 3.98
CA GLU A 308 7.29 3.56 4.91
C GLU A 308 7.31 3.08 6.36
N SER A 309 7.98 3.86 7.19
CA SER A 309 7.91 3.76 8.65
C SER A 309 8.20 5.12 9.26
N CYS A 310 7.71 5.38 10.47
CA CYS A 310 8.00 6.67 11.10
C CYS A 310 9.33 6.61 11.87
N PRO A 311 10.28 7.53 11.61
CA PRO A 311 11.51 7.56 12.40
C PRO A 311 11.29 8.06 13.83
N SER A 312 10.22 8.81 14.10
CA SER A 312 9.91 9.37 15.42
C SER A 312 8.44 9.21 15.82
N ALA A 313 7.56 10.07 15.36
CA ALA A 313 6.12 10.03 15.63
C ALA A 313 5.31 10.45 14.39
N THR A 314 4.17 9.81 14.18
CA THR A 314 3.16 10.26 13.20
C THR A 314 2.51 11.57 13.69
N ASN A 315 1.71 12.22 12.83
CA ASN A 315 0.92 13.40 13.23
C ASN A 315 -0.58 13.25 12.96
N TRP A 316 -0.98 12.17 12.31
CA TRP A 316 -2.36 11.94 11.85
C TRP A 316 -3.17 11.01 12.77
N LYS A 317 -2.56 10.38 13.76
CA LYS A 317 -3.28 9.60 14.79
C LYS A 317 -3.87 10.52 15.85
N PRO A 318 -4.96 10.12 16.53
CA PRO A 318 -5.51 10.90 17.64
C PRO A 318 -4.50 11.18 18.76
N ILE A 319 -3.59 10.23 19.01
CA ILE A 319 -2.47 10.38 19.95
C ILE A 319 -1.22 9.87 19.22
N ASN A 320 -0.24 10.76 19.11
CA ASN A 320 1.05 10.47 18.50
C ASN A 320 2.12 10.44 19.59
N LYS A 321 2.81 9.32 19.72
CA LYS A 321 3.83 9.12 20.74
C LYS A 321 5.18 8.82 20.10
N LEU A 322 6.20 9.53 20.57
CA LEU A 322 7.58 9.30 20.17
C LEU A 322 8.03 7.88 20.53
N LYS A 323 8.83 7.26 19.68
CA LYS A 323 9.55 6.03 20.00
C LYS A 323 10.51 6.28 21.17
N LYS A 324 10.63 5.33 22.06
CA LYS A 324 11.68 5.33 23.10
C LYS A 324 13.06 5.13 22.44
N PRO A 325 14.15 5.57 23.10
CA PRO A 325 15.50 5.26 22.64
C PRO A 325 15.68 3.77 22.37
N GLY A 326 16.29 3.43 21.23
CA GLY A 326 16.53 2.06 20.77
C GLY A 326 15.34 1.37 20.11
N MET A 327 14.11 1.90 20.20
CA MET A 327 12.94 1.28 19.54
C MET A 327 13.00 1.37 18.02
N LEU A 328 13.65 2.40 17.47
CA LEU A 328 13.80 2.52 16.03
C LEU A 328 14.70 1.41 15.49
N LEU A 329 15.86 1.20 16.10
CA LEU A 329 16.78 0.13 15.71
C LEU A 329 16.12 -1.26 15.87
N ALA A 330 15.50 -1.53 17.02
CA ALA A 330 14.83 -2.81 17.27
C ALA A 330 13.71 -3.11 16.26
N GLY A 331 12.86 -2.13 15.96
CA GLY A 331 11.77 -2.29 14.97
C GLY A 331 12.29 -2.44 13.55
N SER A 332 13.35 -1.73 13.18
CA SER A 332 13.99 -1.84 11.87
C SER A 332 14.62 -3.22 11.66
N LEU A 333 15.37 -3.72 12.64
CA LEU A 333 15.96 -5.06 12.60
C LEU A 333 14.89 -6.15 12.69
N GLN A 334 13.76 -5.92 13.36
CA GLN A 334 12.62 -6.82 13.32
C GLN A 334 12.07 -6.97 11.88
N ALA A 335 11.88 -5.88 11.16
CA ALA A 335 11.43 -5.94 9.76
C ALA A 335 12.39 -6.79 8.91
N VAL A 336 13.69 -6.55 9.03
CA VAL A 336 14.75 -7.33 8.36
C VAL A 336 14.68 -8.82 8.75
N ALA A 337 14.58 -9.13 10.03
CA ALA A 337 14.47 -10.50 10.53
C ALA A 337 13.23 -11.25 10.03
N HIS A 338 12.19 -10.51 9.63
CA HIS A 338 10.97 -11.05 9.01
C HIS A 338 10.99 -11.02 7.47
N GLY A 339 12.12 -10.64 6.85
CA GLY A 339 12.36 -10.73 5.41
C GLY A 339 12.22 -9.43 4.64
N SER A 340 12.32 -8.28 5.30
CA SER A 340 12.43 -7.00 4.59
C SER A 340 13.83 -6.77 4.07
N ASP A 341 13.96 -6.40 2.78
CA ASP A 341 15.22 -5.94 2.16
C ASP A 341 15.39 -4.41 2.27
N SER A 342 14.54 -3.74 3.04
CA SER A 342 14.61 -2.29 3.23
C SER A 342 14.16 -1.82 4.62
N VAL A 343 14.63 -0.64 4.97
CA VAL A 343 14.09 0.21 6.05
C VAL A 343 13.97 1.62 5.47
N LEU A 344 12.76 1.99 5.06
CA LEU A 344 12.48 3.29 4.48
C LEU A 344 11.53 4.08 5.38
N TYR A 345 11.69 5.39 5.39
CA TYR A 345 11.00 6.29 6.30
C TYR A 345 10.07 7.26 5.54
N PHE A 346 8.90 7.50 6.07
CA PHE A 346 8.17 8.72 5.84
C PHE A 346 8.45 9.65 7.03
N GLN A 347 9.26 10.71 6.86
CA GLN A 347 9.90 11.19 5.66
C GLN A 347 11.38 11.56 5.93
N LEU A 348 12.15 11.79 4.89
CA LEU A 348 13.56 12.16 5.06
C LEU A 348 13.72 13.61 5.55
N ARG A 349 13.10 14.59 4.88
CA ARG A 349 13.01 15.97 5.35
C ARG A 349 11.59 16.35 5.69
N GLN A 350 11.40 16.95 6.87
CA GLN A 350 10.09 17.36 7.37
C GLN A 350 9.45 18.41 6.45
N SER A 351 8.19 18.18 6.06
CA SER A 351 7.44 19.04 5.15
C SER A 351 7.29 20.47 5.67
N GLN A 352 7.36 21.45 4.77
CA GLN A 352 7.23 22.89 5.11
C GLN A 352 5.84 23.24 5.66
N GLY A 353 4.80 22.55 5.17
CA GLY A 353 3.42 22.88 5.45
C GLY A 353 2.46 21.71 5.21
N ALA A 354 1.18 22.04 5.04
CA ALA A 354 0.08 21.11 4.80
C ALA A 354 -0.17 20.10 5.94
N SER A 355 -0.93 19.05 5.64
CA SER A 355 -1.43 18.12 6.66
C SER A 355 -0.33 17.36 7.39
N GLU A 356 0.80 17.11 6.75
CA GLU A 356 1.92 16.30 7.29
C GLU A 356 3.10 17.15 7.78
N LYS A 357 2.90 18.46 7.97
CA LYS A 357 3.92 19.38 8.48
C LYS A 357 4.61 18.90 9.75
N PHE A 358 3.89 18.27 10.64
CA PHE A 358 4.41 17.80 11.93
C PHE A 358 4.65 16.30 11.98
N HIS A 359 4.56 15.59 10.84
CA HIS A 359 4.99 14.21 10.78
C HIS A 359 6.48 14.12 11.04
N GLY A 360 6.90 13.11 11.79
CA GLY A 360 8.31 12.89 12.11
C GLY A 360 9.14 12.65 10.86
N ALA A 361 10.36 13.15 10.89
CA ALA A 361 11.31 13.05 9.78
C ALA A 361 12.71 12.75 10.28
N VAL A 362 13.58 12.31 9.38
CA VAL A 362 15.02 12.12 9.68
C VAL A 362 15.67 13.49 9.92
N ILE A 363 15.36 14.47 9.07
CA ILE A 363 15.79 15.87 9.19
C ILE A 363 14.53 16.68 9.53
N ASP A 364 14.43 17.14 10.76
CA ASP A 364 13.29 17.93 11.25
C ASP A 364 13.40 19.42 10.85
N HIS A 365 12.45 20.25 11.29
CA HIS A 365 12.42 21.67 10.98
C HIS A 365 13.64 22.45 11.52
N TYR A 366 14.34 21.94 12.52
CA TYR A 366 15.61 22.55 13.01
C TYR A 366 16.76 22.31 12.03
N GLY A 367 16.68 21.23 11.22
CA GLY A 367 17.62 20.95 10.15
C GLY A 367 19.01 20.52 10.63
N GLY A 368 19.09 19.86 11.78
CA GLY A 368 20.36 19.41 12.39
C GLY A 368 20.60 17.90 12.26
N ASP A 369 21.85 17.49 12.41
CA ASP A 369 22.30 16.11 12.52
C ASP A 369 22.60 15.68 13.98
N ASP A 370 22.30 16.53 14.94
CA ASP A 370 22.55 16.31 16.36
C ASP A 370 21.34 15.78 17.13
N THR A 371 20.18 15.67 16.50
CA THR A 371 18.96 15.15 17.11
C THR A 371 19.09 13.67 17.45
N ARG A 372 18.34 13.19 18.45
CA ARG A 372 18.28 11.77 18.78
C ARG A 372 17.78 10.93 17.59
N VAL A 373 16.77 11.42 16.88
CA VAL A 373 16.17 10.71 15.73
C VAL A 373 17.20 10.52 14.62
N PHE A 374 17.94 11.59 14.27
CA PHE A 374 18.98 11.50 13.26
C PHE A 374 20.07 10.45 13.64
N LYS A 375 20.51 10.47 14.88
CA LYS A 375 21.52 9.51 15.40
C LYS A 375 21.00 8.07 15.38
N GLU A 376 19.75 7.83 15.79
CA GLU A 376 19.12 6.50 15.72
C GLU A 376 18.94 6.01 14.28
N VAL A 377 18.63 6.89 13.33
CA VAL A 377 18.58 6.55 11.90
C VAL A 377 19.96 6.18 11.37
N THR A 378 21.00 6.94 11.78
CA THR A 378 22.40 6.62 11.44
C THR A 378 22.78 5.23 11.96
N GLU A 379 22.46 4.92 13.23
CA GLU A 379 22.69 3.61 13.84
C GLU A 379 22.00 2.47 13.08
N VAL A 380 20.78 2.69 12.58
CA VAL A 380 20.10 1.71 11.71
C VAL A 380 20.87 1.49 10.42
N GLY A 381 21.34 2.55 9.75
CA GLY A 381 22.15 2.44 8.55
C GLY A 381 23.43 1.66 8.75
N GLU A 382 24.18 1.97 9.81
CA GLU A 382 25.38 1.23 10.19
C GLU A 382 25.11 -0.27 10.48
N ALA A 383 23.99 -0.58 11.17
CA ALA A 383 23.60 -1.95 11.44
C ALA A 383 23.25 -2.71 10.16
N LEU A 384 22.53 -2.09 9.23
CA LEU A 384 22.19 -2.69 7.93
C LEU A 384 23.45 -2.97 7.08
N GLU A 385 24.46 -2.11 7.13
CA GLU A 385 25.74 -2.34 6.45
C GLU A 385 26.50 -3.55 7.04
N GLN A 386 26.36 -3.83 8.33
CA GLN A 386 27.01 -4.95 8.99
C GLN A 386 26.39 -6.32 8.67
N ILE A 387 25.15 -6.37 8.18
CA ILE A 387 24.42 -7.62 7.93
C ILE A 387 24.07 -7.81 6.44
N GLN A 388 24.80 -7.16 5.53
CA GLN A 388 24.48 -7.15 4.09
C GLN A 388 24.44 -8.55 3.45
N GLU A 389 25.16 -9.52 3.99
CA GLU A 389 25.17 -10.89 3.50
C GLU A 389 23.80 -11.59 3.62
N THR A 390 22.87 -11.02 4.40
CA THR A 390 21.51 -11.57 4.57
C THR A 390 20.49 -11.00 3.58
N VAL A 391 20.86 -10.04 2.72
CA VAL A 391 19.97 -9.48 1.70
C VAL A 391 19.46 -10.56 0.75
N GLY A 392 18.17 -10.52 0.44
CA GLY A 392 17.51 -11.47 -0.46
C GLY A 392 17.27 -12.84 0.16
N THR A 393 17.62 -13.05 1.42
CA THR A 393 17.33 -14.32 2.10
C THR A 393 15.86 -14.39 2.52
N SER A 394 15.33 -15.59 2.59
CA SER A 394 13.97 -15.84 3.08
C SER A 394 13.95 -16.97 4.09
N MET A 395 13.05 -16.87 5.05
CA MET A 395 12.81 -17.94 6.03
C MET A 395 11.83 -18.97 5.47
N ARG A 396 12.05 -20.24 5.82
CA ARG A 396 11.04 -21.28 5.61
C ARG A 396 10.22 -21.46 6.88
N SER A 397 8.90 -21.44 6.73
CA SER A 397 7.96 -21.67 7.82
C SER A 397 7.37 -23.08 7.72
N GLN A 398 7.22 -23.76 8.86
CA GLN A 398 6.52 -25.04 8.96
C GLN A 398 5.15 -24.89 9.63
N ALA A 399 4.83 -23.69 10.09
CA ALA A 399 3.56 -23.31 10.66
C ALA A 399 2.94 -22.15 9.87
N ALA A 400 1.63 -22.14 9.80
CA ALA A 400 0.89 -21.04 9.19
C ALA A 400 -0.36 -20.70 10.01
N VAL A 401 -0.73 -19.42 9.92
CA VAL A 401 -2.03 -18.91 10.39
C VAL A 401 -2.82 -18.41 9.20
N LEU A 402 -4.07 -18.82 9.12
CA LEU A 402 -4.98 -18.36 8.09
C LEU A 402 -5.46 -16.96 8.42
N TYR A 403 -5.21 -16.03 7.51
CA TYR A 403 -5.81 -14.70 7.48
C TYR A 403 -6.39 -14.45 6.10
N ASP A 404 -7.70 -14.28 6.04
CA ASP A 404 -8.42 -14.11 4.80
C ASP A 404 -9.28 -12.85 4.83
N ARG A 405 -9.06 -11.93 3.88
CA ARG A 405 -9.76 -10.66 3.84
C ARG A 405 -11.25 -10.82 3.50
N GLU A 406 -11.60 -11.77 2.65
CA GLU A 406 -13.01 -12.02 2.34
C GLU A 406 -13.76 -12.59 3.54
N ASN A 407 -13.07 -13.43 4.34
CA ASN A 407 -13.62 -13.94 5.60
C ASN A 407 -13.79 -12.81 6.64
N ASP A 408 -12.84 -11.87 6.71
CA ASP A 408 -12.93 -10.66 7.55
C ASP A 408 -14.16 -9.82 7.17
N TRP A 409 -14.33 -9.55 5.88
CA TRP A 409 -15.51 -8.82 5.38
C TRP A 409 -16.83 -9.55 5.69
N ALA A 410 -16.86 -10.87 5.52
CA ALA A 410 -18.06 -11.66 5.79
C ALA A 410 -18.41 -11.63 7.29
N ILE A 411 -17.41 -11.78 8.18
CA ILE A 411 -17.61 -11.72 9.63
C ILE A 411 -18.05 -10.31 10.09
N ALA A 412 -17.50 -9.28 9.50
CA ALA A 412 -17.85 -7.90 9.83
C ALA A 412 -19.29 -7.52 9.45
N ASP A 413 -19.84 -8.20 8.42
CA ASP A 413 -21.18 -7.93 7.89
C ASP A 413 -22.27 -8.92 8.35
N VAL A 414 -21.89 -10.07 8.91
CA VAL A 414 -22.86 -11.11 9.31
C VAL A 414 -23.76 -10.63 10.44
N GLN A 415 -25.05 -10.96 10.33
CA GLN A 415 -26.04 -10.80 11.38
C GLN A 415 -26.36 -12.17 12.00
N GLY A 416 -25.82 -12.39 13.18
CA GLY A 416 -25.91 -13.67 13.88
C GLY A 416 -26.23 -13.52 15.37
N PRO A 417 -25.92 -14.51 16.19
CA PRO A 417 -26.09 -14.42 17.64
C PRO A 417 -25.29 -13.28 18.31
N ARG A 418 -24.25 -12.81 17.62
CA ARG A 418 -23.42 -11.64 18.00
C ARG A 418 -23.08 -10.84 16.76
N ASN A 419 -23.38 -9.54 16.76
CA ASN A 419 -23.22 -8.64 15.61
C ASN A 419 -22.19 -7.54 15.84
N VAL A 420 -21.51 -7.53 16.98
CA VAL A 420 -20.49 -6.55 17.36
C VAL A 420 -19.30 -7.25 17.98
N ASP A 421 -18.13 -6.63 17.89
CA ASP A 421 -16.89 -7.08 18.53
C ASP A 421 -16.54 -8.54 18.17
N MET A 422 -16.63 -8.91 16.90
CA MET A 422 -16.26 -10.26 16.41
C MET A 422 -14.76 -10.49 16.46
N HIS A 423 -13.96 -9.41 16.37
CA HIS A 423 -12.50 -9.42 16.59
C HIS A 423 -11.75 -10.46 15.77
N TYR A 424 -12.08 -10.62 14.47
CA TYR A 424 -11.43 -11.61 13.62
C TYR A 424 -9.90 -11.42 13.58
N CYS A 425 -9.44 -10.21 13.25
CA CYS A 425 -8.00 -9.91 13.20
C CYS A 425 -7.30 -10.16 14.54
N GLU A 426 -7.93 -9.81 15.68
CA GLU A 426 -7.36 -10.08 17.01
C GLU A 426 -7.26 -11.58 17.30
N ASN A 427 -8.21 -12.39 16.81
CA ASN A 427 -8.15 -13.85 16.97
C ASN A 427 -7.03 -14.44 16.11
N VAL A 428 -6.82 -13.93 14.89
CA VAL A 428 -5.66 -14.30 14.07
C VAL A 428 -4.36 -13.95 14.79
N GLN A 429 -4.24 -12.74 15.32
CA GLN A 429 -3.06 -12.29 16.09
C GLN A 429 -2.77 -13.16 17.31
N LYS A 430 -3.81 -13.58 18.05
CA LYS A 430 -3.66 -14.48 19.22
C LYS A 430 -3.10 -15.85 18.80
N ASN A 431 -3.60 -16.42 17.70
CA ASN A 431 -3.12 -17.69 17.18
C ASN A 431 -1.69 -17.59 16.66
N TYR A 432 -1.37 -16.51 15.93
CA TYR A 432 -0.02 -16.23 15.48
C TYR A 432 0.95 -16.13 16.66
N ARG A 433 0.59 -15.34 17.67
CA ARG A 433 1.40 -15.16 18.89
C ARG A 433 1.69 -16.49 19.59
N ALA A 434 0.66 -17.32 19.78
CA ALA A 434 0.82 -18.62 20.43
C ALA A 434 1.84 -19.51 19.71
N LEU A 435 1.88 -19.49 18.38
CA LEU A 435 2.87 -20.23 17.58
C LEU A 435 4.27 -19.58 17.69
N ARG A 436 4.37 -18.25 17.65
CA ARG A 436 5.65 -17.53 17.77
C ARG A 436 6.29 -17.73 19.15
N GLU A 437 5.52 -17.77 20.23
CA GLU A 437 5.99 -18.03 21.59
C GLU A 437 6.58 -19.44 21.76
N GLN A 438 6.25 -20.37 20.85
CA GLN A 438 6.91 -21.69 20.77
C GLN A 438 8.18 -21.68 19.92
N GLY A 439 8.65 -20.50 19.46
CA GLY A 439 9.86 -20.36 18.63
C GLY A 439 9.66 -20.78 17.16
N LEU A 440 8.40 -20.90 16.68
CA LEU A 440 8.13 -21.28 15.30
C LEU A 440 8.19 -20.06 14.37
N ASN A 441 8.75 -20.26 13.17
CA ASN A 441 8.50 -19.36 12.05
C ASN A 441 7.09 -19.62 11.52
N VAL A 442 6.33 -18.55 11.31
CA VAL A 442 4.91 -18.63 10.95
C VAL A 442 4.66 -17.80 9.68
N ASP A 443 4.02 -18.41 8.68
CA ASP A 443 3.48 -17.69 7.55
C ASP A 443 2.03 -17.26 7.84
N VAL A 444 1.62 -16.13 7.28
CA VAL A 444 0.24 -15.65 7.36
C VAL A 444 -0.36 -15.73 5.97
N ILE A 445 -1.22 -16.71 5.76
CA ILE A 445 -1.66 -17.12 4.42
C ILE A 445 -3.18 -17.06 4.26
N ALA A 446 -3.62 -17.08 3.00
CA ALA A 446 -5.00 -17.28 2.63
C ALA A 446 -5.30 -18.74 2.26
N MET A 447 -6.57 -19.06 2.09
CA MET A 447 -7.01 -20.44 1.74
C MET A 447 -6.51 -20.92 0.38
N GLU A 448 -6.25 -20.02 -0.55
CA GLU A 448 -5.76 -20.36 -1.91
C GLU A 448 -4.29 -20.78 -1.94
N HIS A 449 -3.56 -20.64 -0.83
CA HIS A 449 -2.18 -21.10 -0.74
C HIS A 449 -2.12 -22.63 -0.68
N ASP A 450 -1.05 -23.18 -1.23
CA ASP A 450 -0.74 -24.60 -1.04
C ASP A 450 -0.41 -24.85 0.44
N LEU A 451 -1.21 -25.68 1.07
CA LEU A 451 -1.10 -26.02 2.50
C LEU A 451 -0.14 -27.19 2.76
N ALA A 452 0.30 -27.91 1.72
CA ALA A 452 1.13 -29.11 1.85
C ALA A 452 2.52 -28.84 2.48
N ASP A 453 3.00 -27.61 2.40
CA ASP A 453 4.29 -27.20 2.98
C ASP A 453 4.26 -27.07 4.50
N TYR A 454 3.07 -27.00 5.12
CA TYR A 454 2.92 -26.71 6.54
C TYR A 454 2.61 -27.95 7.36
N LYS A 455 3.28 -28.08 8.53
CA LYS A 455 3.00 -29.14 9.51
C LYS A 455 1.93 -28.73 10.52
N VAL A 456 1.77 -27.42 10.74
CA VAL A 456 0.79 -26.83 11.65
C VAL A 456 0.06 -25.70 10.94
N LEU A 457 -1.27 -25.78 10.96
CA LEU A 457 -2.14 -24.74 10.42
C LEU A 457 -3.16 -24.33 11.49
N ALA A 458 -3.17 -23.03 11.84
CA ALA A 458 -4.21 -22.44 12.67
C ALA A 458 -5.22 -21.72 11.77
N THR A 459 -6.51 -22.03 11.93
CA THR A 459 -7.60 -21.49 11.09
C THR A 459 -8.66 -20.80 11.95
N PRO A 460 -8.34 -19.64 12.55
CA PRO A 460 -9.27 -18.95 13.44
C PRO A 460 -10.49 -18.44 12.68
N MET A 461 -11.70 -18.75 13.19
CA MET A 461 -12.98 -18.23 12.69
C MET A 461 -13.17 -18.34 11.16
N ALA A 462 -12.82 -19.46 10.56
CA ALA A 462 -12.91 -19.70 9.11
C ALA A 462 -14.37 -19.89 8.64
N VAL A 463 -15.20 -18.86 8.77
CA VAL A 463 -16.66 -18.91 8.55
C VAL A 463 -17.00 -19.10 7.08
N SER A 464 -16.32 -18.43 6.18
CA SER A 464 -16.55 -18.49 4.73
C SER A 464 -16.35 -19.88 4.13
N TYR A 465 -15.69 -20.78 4.85
CA TYR A 465 -15.33 -22.12 4.38
C TYR A 465 -16.09 -23.25 5.09
N THR A 466 -17.01 -22.93 6.00
CA THR A 466 -17.79 -23.95 6.72
C THR A 466 -18.62 -24.83 5.81
N HIS A 467 -19.08 -24.34 4.69
CA HIS A 467 -19.83 -25.13 3.71
C HIS A 467 -18.97 -26.16 2.96
N LEU A 468 -17.66 -25.96 2.85
CA LEU A 468 -16.75 -26.93 2.25
C LEU A 468 -16.54 -28.16 3.14
N ARG A 469 -16.64 -28.01 4.46
CA ARG A 469 -16.53 -29.11 5.44
C ARG A 469 -17.79 -29.97 5.56
N ALA A 470 -18.94 -29.48 5.09
CA ALA A 470 -20.19 -30.22 5.14
C ALA A 470 -20.27 -31.36 4.10
N HIS A 471 -19.27 -31.49 3.24
CA HIS A 471 -19.18 -32.50 2.19
C HIS A 471 -18.00 -33.49 2.34
N GLU A 472 -17.17 -33.34 3.38
CA GLU A 472 -16.16 -34.31 3.83
C GLU A 472 -16.65 -35.05 5.08
#